data_baa8aaeb3e8d704a3b4e2c9fe0e0e0e8
#
_entry.id   baa8aaeb3e8d704a3b4e2c9fe0e0e0e8
#
_cell.length_a   1.000
_cell.length_b   1.000
_cell.length_c   1.000
_cell.angle_alpha   90.00
_cell.angle_beta   90.00
_cell.angle_gamma   90.00
#
_symmetry.space_group_name_H-M   'P 1'
#
loop_
_entity.id
_entity.type
_entity.pdbx_description
1 polymer ?
#
loop_
_entity_poly.entity_id
_entity_poly.type
_entity_poly.pdbx_seq_one_letter_code
_entity_poly.pdbx_strand_id
1 'polypeptide(L)'
;ITFLDTPGHEAFQQMRFRGADVADIAILIVSAEDGVMPQTMEALECITKAGIPYIVAINKIDKPNANLVRTQSSLIEHGIYIEGMGGDISWVGISAKQGTGVAELLDVVLLTAELAEFTTDTTAHATGKIIEGKLDTERGSTATLMIKDGTLESGSFVVSGKSYAPVRIMEDWSGKAIK
;
A
#
# COMPACT_ATOMS: atom_id res chain seq x y z
N ILE A 1 1.60 5.40 9.98
CA ILE A 1 1.23 4.75 8.70
C ILE A 1 2.52 4.51 7.91
N THR A 2 2.66 3.30 7.36
CA THR A 2 3.74 2.95 6.45
C THR A 2 3.19 2.83 5.04
N PHE A 3 3.83 3.50 4.07
CA PHE A 3 3.46 3.41 2.67
C PHE A 3 4.39 2.45 1.93
N LEU A 4 3.79 1.56 1.12
CA LEU A 4 4.50 0.70 0.18
C LEU A 4 4.16 1.18 -1.24
N ASP A 5 5.16 1.71 -1.94
CA ASP A 5 5.01 2.04 -3.35
C ASP A 5 5.26 0.80 -4.22
N THR A 6 4.40 0.61 -5.21
CA THR A 6 4.53 -0.50 -6.17
C THR A 6 4.68 0.05 -7.59
N PRO A 7 5.64 -0.46 -8.38
CA PRO A 7 5.82 -0.02 -9.76
C PRO A 7 4.56 -0.27 -10.60
N GLY A 8 4.17 0.73 -11.40
CA GLY A 8 2.99 0.63 -12.29
C GLY A 8 3.21 -0.17 -13.57
N HIS A 9 4.46 -0.50 -13.94
CA HIS A 9 4.78 -1.18 -15.19
C HIS A 9 4.36 -2.66 -15.15
N GLU A 10 3.87 -3.18 -16.27
CA GLU A 10 3.39 -4.57 -16.46
C GLU A 10 4.39 -5.63 -15.97
N ALA A 11 5.69 -5.42 -16.22
CA ALA A 11 6.76 -6.32 -15.81
C ALA A 11 6.83 -6.57 -14.28
N PHE A 12 6.18 -5.75 -13.46
CA PHE A 12 6.24 -5.81 -12.00
C PHE A 12 4.94 -6.32 -11.34
N GLN A 13 4.15 -7.10 -12.04
CA GLN A 13 2.91 -7.68 -11.51
C GLN A 13 3.12 -8.45 -10.21
N GLN A 14 4.18 -9.25 -10.12
CA GLN A 14 4.51 -9.99 -8.89
C GLN A 14 4.82 -9.09 -7.70
N MET A 15 5.40 -7.90 -7.93
CA MET A 15 5.64 -6.91 -6.87
C MET A 15 4.33 -6.32 -6.36
N ARG A 16 3.37 -6.04 -7.28
CA ARG A 16 2.02 -5.59 -6.90
C ARG A 16 1.29 -6.64 -6.05
N PHE A 17 1.35 -7.92 -6.44
CA PHE A 17 0.77 -9.01 -5.63
C PHE A 17 1.40 -9.09 -4.24
N ARG A 18 2.72 -9.03 -4.14
CA ARG A 18 3.42 -9.04 -2.84
C ARG A 18 3.08 -7.82 -2.00
N GLY A 19 2.98 -6.64 -2.61
CA GLY A 19 2.58 -5.41 -1.93
C GLY A 19 1.16 -5.51 -1.37
N ALA A 20 0.20 -5.93 -2.19
CA ALA A 20 -1.19 -6.12 -1.77
C ALA A 20 -1.34 -7.18 -0.66
N ASP A 21 -0.58 -8.29 -0.74
CA ASP A 21 -0.60 -9.35 0.27
C ASP A 21 -0.04 -8.90 1.64
N VAL A 22 0.70 -7.80 1.67
CA VAL A 22 1.29 -7.23 2.88
C VAL A 22 0.52 -6.01 3.39
N ALA A 23 -0.13 -5.26 2.52
CA ALA A 23 -0.87 -4.06 2.87
C ALA A 23 -2.14 -4.38 3.69
N ASP A 24 -2.60 -3.39 4.46
CA ASP A 24 -3.88 -3.42 5.17
C ASP A 24 -4.95 -2.66 4.38
N ILE A 25 -4.55 -1.60 3.66
CA ILE A 25 -5.39 -0.78 2.80
C ILE A 25 -4.63 -0.52 1.50
N ALA A 26 -5.32 -0.52 0.37
CA ALA A 26 -4.75 -0.12 -0.91
C ALA A 26 -5.27 1.25 -1.36
N ILE A 27 -4.42 2.00 -2.05
CA ILE A 27 -4.81 3.20 -2.76
C ILE A 27 -4.67 2.93 -4.27
N LEU A 28 -5.79 2.85 -4.96
CA LEU A 28 -5.84 2.66 -6.41
C LEU A 28 -5.75 4.02 -7.10
N ILE A 29 -4.61 4.29 -7.74
CA ILE A 29 -4.38 5.56 -8.44
C ILE A 29 -4.90 5.46 -9.88
N VAL A 30 -5.76 6.42 -10.26
CA VAL A 30 -6.32 6.53 -11.61
C VAL A 30 -6.06 7.94 -12.14
N SER A 31 -5.65 8.06 -13.41
CA SER A 31 -5.42 9.38 -14.03
C SER A 31 -6.73 10.06 -14.45
N ALA A 32 -6.91 11.33 -14.07
CA ALA A 32 -8.06 12.14 -14.52
C ALA A 32 -8.03 12.46 -16.03
N GLU A 33 -6.89 12.27 -16.69
CA GLU A 33 -6.75 12.44 -18.14
C GLU A 33 -7.09 11.16 -18.90
N ASP A 34 -6.59 10.02 -18.40
CA ASP A 34 -6.61 8.74 -19.14
C ASP A 34 -7.78 7.83 -18.74
N GLY A 35 -8.30 7.98 -17.51
CA GLY A 35 -9.31 7.08 -16.93
C GLY A 35 -8.71 5.73 -16.51
N VAL A 36 -9.53 4.70 -16.55
CA VAL A 36 -9.13 3.32 -16.23
C VAL A 36 -8.31 2.75 -17.37
N MET A 37 -7.11 2.30 -17.06
CA MET A 37 -6.17 1.69 -17.99
C MET A 37 -5.98 0.19 -17.66
N PRO A 38 -5.44 -0.63 -18.58
CA PRO A 38 -5.20 -2.06 -18.29
C PRO A 38 -4.41 -2.30 -17.01
N GLN A 39 -3.41 -1.46 -16.72
CA GLN A 39 -2.62 -1.52 -15.49
C GLN A 39 -3.44 -1.24 -14.23
N THR A 40 -4.47 -0.41 -14.33
CA THR A 40 -5.42 -0.15 -13.24
C THR A 40 -6.22 -1.42 -12.92
N MET A 41 -6.65 -2.14 -13.96
CA MET A 41 -7.39 -3.40 -13.78
C MET A 41 -6.51 -4.51 -13.19
N GLU A 42 -5.25 -4.60 -13.60
CA GLU A 42 -4.29 -5.53 -12.97
C GLU A 42 -4.07 -5.21 -11.48
N ALA A 43 -3.96 -3.92 -11.13
CA ALA A 43 -3.82 -3.51 -9.74
C ALA A 43 -5.09 -3.85 -8.94
N LEU A 44 -6.26 -3.61 -9.50
CA LEU A 44 -7.54 -3.97 -8.88
C LEU A 44 -7.66 -5.49 -8.67
N GLU A 45 -7.21 -6.29 -9.63
CA GLU A 45 -7.19 -7.76 -9.49
C GLU A 45 -6.31 -8.20 -8.30
N CYS A 46 -5.13 -7.58 -8.13
CA CYS A 46 -4.25 -7.84 -6.99
C CYS A 46 -4.92 -7.50 -5.66
N ILE A 47 -5.57 -6.33 -5.57
CA ILE A 47 -6.29 -5.85 -4.39
C ILE A 47 -7.46 -6.79 -4.05
N THR A 48 -8.26 -7.15 -5.05
CA THR A 48 -9.41 -8.05 -4.88
C THR A 48 -8.97 -9.44 -4.41
N LYS A 49 -7.90 -9.99 -4.98
CA LYS A 49 -7.33 -11.28 -4.55
C LYS A 49 -6.79 -11.24 -3.12
N ALA A 50 -6.22 -10.11 -2.71
CA ALA A 50 -5.73 -9.91 -1.35
C ALA A 50 -6.88 -9.71 -0.34
N GLY A 51 -8.08 -9.34 -0.81
CA GLY A 51 -9.26 -9.14 0.05
C GLY A 51 -9.15 -7.93 0.97
N ILE A 52 -8.33 -6.94 0.63
CA ILE A 52 -8.13 -5.74 1.42
C ILE A 52 -9.03 -4.59 0.94
N PRO A 53 -9.48 -3.70 1.86
CA PRO A 53 -10.20 -2.49 1.49
C PRO A 53 -9.32 -1.58 0.63
N TYR A 54 -9.94 -0.78 -0.23
CA TYR A 54 -9.22 0.17 -1.06
C TYR A 54 -9.97 1.48 -1.27
N ILE A 55 -9.21 2.51 -1.59
CA ILE A 55 -9.67 3.87 -1.87
C ILE A 55 -9.22 4.21 -3.29
N VAL A 56 -10.05 4.89 -4.05
CA VAL A 56 -9.68 5.39 -5.38
C VAL A 56 -9.15 6.81 -5.28
N ALA A 57 -7.94 7.05 -5.74
CA ALA A 57 -7.38 8.39 -5.87
C ALA A 57 -7.30 8.79 -7.35
N ILE A 58 -8.16 9.73 -7.77
CA ILE A 58 -8.16 10.26 -9.13
C ILE A 58 -7.11 11.37 -9.19
N ASN A 59 -5.94 11.06 -9.74
CA ASN A 59 -4.78 11.96 -9.78
C ASN A 59 -4.74 12.81 -11.06
N LYS A 60 -3.89 13.84 -11.05
CA LYS A 60 -3.64 14.79 -12.13
C LYS A 60 -4.84 15.71 -12.41
N ILE A 61 -5.65 16.04 -11.41
CA ILE A 61 -6.79 16.96 -11.59
C ILE A 61 -6.35 18.39 -12.00
N ASP A 62 -5.08 18.73 -11.84
CA ASP A 62 -4.47 20.00 -12.25
C ASP A 62 -4.22 20.11 -13.77
N LYS A 63 -4.37 19.04 -14.51
CA LYS A 63 -4.10 19.02 -15.94
C LYS A 63 -5.24 19.61 -16.77
N PRO A 64 -4.94 20.29 -17.90
CA PRO A 64 -5.97 20.89 -18.76
C PRO A 64 -6.98 19.89 -19.32
N ASN A 65 -6.53 18.65 -19.54
CA ASN A 65 -7.35 17.57 -20.09
C ASN A 65 -8.02 16.70 -19.00
N ALA A 66 -7.85 17.07 -17.72
CA ALA A 66 -8.47 16.34 -16.61
C ALA A 66 -10.00 16.42 -16.69
N ASN A 67 -10.66 15.28 -16.58
CA ASN A 67 -12.12 15.20 -16.57
C ASN A 67 -12.59 14.16 -15.55
N LEU A 68 -12.92 14.64 -14.37
CA LEU A 68 -13.38 13.81 -13.25
C LEU A 68 -14.61 12.99 -13.62
N VAL A 69 -15.61 13.61 -14.24
CA VAL A 69 -16.88 12.93 -14.60
C VAL A 69 -16.63 11.77 -15.56
N ARG A 70 -15.80 11.99 -16.59
CA ARG A 70 -15.41 10.94 -17.53
C ARG A 70 -14.66 9.81 -16.82
N THR A 71 -13.75 10.14 -15.91
CA THR A 71 -12.98 9.14 -15.15
C THR A 71 -13.87 8.34 -14.22
N GLN A 72 -14.82 8.98 -13.53
CA GLN A 72 -15.83 8.30 -12.72
C GLN A 72 -16.71 7.35 -13.54
N SER A 73 -17.16 7.78 -14.72
CA SER A 73 -17.91 6.91 -15.64
C SER A 73 -17.06 5.71 -16.09
N SER A 74 -15.79 5.93 -16.40
CA SER A 74 -14.86 4.86 -16.76
C SER A 74 -14.65 3.86 -15.61
N LEU A 75 -14.62 4.31 -14.35
CA LEU A 75 -14.55 3.42 -13.19
C LEU A 75 -15.76 2.50 -13.13
N ILE A 76 -16.97 3.05 -13.29
CA ILE A 76 -18.21 2.28 -13.26
C ILE A 76 -18.28 1.26 -14.40
N GLU A 77 -17.90 1.66 -15.63
CA GLU A 77 -17.83 0.77 -16.79
C GLU A 77 -16.93 -0.45 -16.55
N HIS A 78 -15.91 -0.30 -15.68
CA HIS A 78 -15.01 -1.39 -15.30
C HIS A 78 -15.38 -2.07 -13.96
N GLY A 79 -16.60 -1.80 -13.45
CA GLY A 79 -17.12 -2.46 -12.25
C GLY A 79 -16.61 -1.89 -10.93
N ILE A 80 -15.99 -0.71 -10.95
CA ILE A 80 -15.53 0.00 -9.75
C ILE A 80 -16.60 1.02 -9.36
N TYR A 81 -17.48 0.63 -8.43
CA TYR A 81 -18.62 1.47 -8.01
C TYR A 81 -18.19 2.35 -6.83
N ILE A 82 -17.99 3.63 -7.13
CA ILE A 82 -17.54 4.62 -6.16
C ILE A 82 -18.71 5.26 -5.41
N GLU A 83 -18.42 5.82 -4.24
CA GLU A 83 -19.37 6.56 -3.41
C GLU A 83 -20.00 7.72 -4.18
N GLY A 84 -21.34 7.87 -4.01
CA GLY A 84 -22.14 8.84 -4.76
C GLY A 84 -22.55 8.38 -6.16
N MET A 85 -22.06 7.24 -6.64
CA MET A 85 -22.37 6.67 -7.95
C MET A 85 -22.81 5.19 -7.89
N GLY A 86 -23.53 4.85 -6.82
CA GLY A 86 -24.15 3.53 -6.66
C GLY A 86 -23.27 2.49 -5.96
N GLY A 87 -22.14 2.88 -5.40
CA GLY A 87 -21.26 2.03 -4.62
C GLY A 87 -20.81 2.67 -3.32
N ASP A 88 -19.92 1.99 -2.63
CA ASP A 88 -19.39 2.31 -1.30
C ASP A 88 -17.87 2.55 -1.29
N ILE A 89 -17.22 2.49 -2.46
CA ILE A 89 -15.79 2.72 -2.56
C ILE A 89 -15.49 4.20 -2.46
N SER A 90 -14.83 4.61 -1.40
CA SER A 90 -14.41 5.99 -1.19
C SER A 90 -13.44 6.43 -2.27
N TRP A 91 -13.55 7.69 -2.70
CA TRP A 91 -12.66 8.26 -3.70
C TRP A 91 -12.32 9.72 -3.39
N VAL A 92 -11.13 10.15 -3.84
CA VAL A 92 -10.66 11.53 -3.70
C VAL A 92 -9.99 11.99 -5.00
N GLY A 93 -10.31 13.22 -5.43
CA GLY A 93 -9.60 13.87 -6.54
C GLY A 93 -8.33 14.57 -6.02
N ILE A 94 -7.16 14.22 -6.58
CA ILE A 94 -5.89 14.75 -6.11
C ILE A 94 -5.03 15.32 -7.24
N SER A 95 -4.15 16.23 -6.88
CA SER A 95 -2.97 16.56 -7.67
C SER A 95 -1.72 16.27 -6.83
N ALA A 96 -1.08 15.14 -7.06
CA ALA A 96 0.16 14.80 -6.36
C ALA A 96 1.27 15.84 -6.62
N LYS A 97 1.24 16.50 -7.80
CA LYS A 97 2.21 17.54 -8.16
C LYS A 97 2.02 18.83 -7.34
N GLN A 98 0.77 19.23 -7.09
CA GLN A 98 0.43 20.46 -6.39
C GLN A 98 0.16 20.23 -4.90
N GLY A 99 0.00 18.97 -4.47
CA GLY A 99 -0.40 18.62 -3.11
C GLY A 99 -1.91 18.78 -2.84
N THR A 100 -2.70 19.19 -3.84
CA THR A 100 -4.14 19.36 -3.68
C THR A 100 -4.83 18.02 -3.44
N GLY A 101 -5.74 17.96 -2.45
CA GLY A 101 -6.51 16.75 -2.11
C GLY A 101 -5.71 15.66 -1.37
N VAL A 102 -4.39 15.83 -1.16
CA VAL A 102 -3.58 14.82 -0.49
C VAL A 102 -3.93 14.69 0.99
N ALA A 103 -4.18 15.80 1.68
CA ALA A 103 -4.62 15.77 3.08
C ALA A 103 -5.97 15.03 3.22
N GLU A 104 -6.93 15.35 2.35
CA GLU A 104 -8.23 14.67 2.29
C GLU A 104 -8.10 13.16 2.03
N LEU A 105 -7.19 12.76 1.12
CA LEU A 105 -6.91 11.36 0.87
C LEU A 105 -6.38 10.66 2.14
N LEU A 106 -5.49 11.31 2.89
CA LEU A 106 -4.97 10.76 4.14
C LEU A 106 -6.06 10.63 5.21
N ASP A 107 -6.97 11.60 5.30
CA ASP A 107 -8.13 11.53 6.21
C ASP A 107 -9.04 10.35 5.86
N VAL A 108 -9.28 10.11 4.56
CA VAL A 108 -10.07 8.96 4.10
C VAL A 108 -9.34 7.63 4.40
N VAL A 109 -8.01 7.58 4.28
CA VAL A 109 -7.21 6.39 4.67
C VAL A 109 -7.36 6.11 6.16
N LEU A 110 -7.30 7.14 7.02
CA LEU A 110 -7.48 7.00 8.47
C LEU A 110 -8.89 6.52 8.81
N LEU A 111 -9.91 7.11 8.19
CA LEU A 111 -11.29 6.68 8.37
C LEU A 111 -11.51 5.22 7.94
N THR A 112 -10.95 4.83 6.81
CA THR A 112 -11.02 3.43 6.34
C THR A 112 -10.34 2.48 7.32
N ALA A 113 -9.21 2.89 7.91
CA ALA A 113 -8.50 2.10 8.93
C ALA A 113 -9.33 1.94 10.22
N GLU A 114 -10.02 3.00 10.66
CA GLU A 114 -10.92 2.97 11.81
C GLU A 114 -12.12 2.04 11.57
N LEU A 115 -12.74 2.12 10.39
CA LEU A 115 -13.86 1.26 10.02
C LEU A 115 -13.48 -0.21 9.87
N ALA A 116 -12.24 -0.49 9.48
CA ALA A 116 -11.70 -1.84 9.37
C ALA A 116 -11.28 -2.43 10.74
N GLU A 117 -11.32 -1.63 11.82
CA GLU A 117 -11.02 -2.04 13.20
C GLU A 117 -9.66 -2.77 13.32
N PHE A 118 -8.63 -2.29 12.63
CA PHE A 118 -7.30 -2.89 12.71
C PHE A 118 -6.74 -2.80 14.14
N THR A 119 -6.39 -3.94 14.69
CA THR A 119 -5.84 -4.07 16.04
C THR A 119 -4.50 -4.79 16.01
N THR A 120 -3.66 -4.53 17.00
CA THR A 120 -2.39 -5.23 17.22
C THR A 120 -2.18 -5.50 18.71
N ASP A 121 -1.58 -6.65 19.02
CA ASP A 121 -1.11 -6.95 20.38
C ASP A 121 0.38 -6.64 20.50
N THR A 122 0.69 -5.45 20.99
CA THR A 122 2.10 -4.99 21.16
C THR A 122 2.90 -5.81 22.17
N THR A 123 2.24 -6.66 22.97
CA THR A 123 2.92 -7.54 23.96
C THR A 123 3.30 -8.89 23.37
N ALA A 124 2.74 -9.25 22.22
CA ALA A 124 3.05 -10.49 21.52
C ALA A 124 4.40 -10.41 20.80
N HIS A 125 4.98 -11.57 20.48
CA HIS A 125 6.13 -11.64 19.60
C HIS A 125 5.78 -11.18 18.20
N ALA A 126 6.70 -10.45 17.56
CA ALA A 126 6.49 -9.93 16.22
C ALA A 126 6.17 -11.03 15.20
N THR A 127 5.12 -10.81 14.44
CA THR A 127 4.81 -11.57 13.22
C THR A 127 4.73 -10.60 12.04
N GLY A 128 5.14 -11.09 10.85
CA GLY A 128 5.17 -10.20 9.70
C GLY A 128 5.69 -10.88 8.45
N LYS A 129 6.04 -10.08 7.46
CA LYS A 129 6.58 -10.55 6.18
C LYS A 129 7.92 -9.93 5.86
N ILE A 130 8.78 -10.70 5.20
CA ILE A 130 10.03 -10.22 4.64
C ILE A 130 9.73 -9.61 3.27
N ILE A 131 9.95 -8.31 3.14
CA ILE A 131 9.75 -7.58 1.87
C ILE A 131 10.95 -7.78 0.96
N GLU A 132 12.15 -7.64 1.52
CA GLU A 132 13.41 -7.75 0.79
C GLU A 132 14.46 -8.42 1.69
N GLY A 133 15.32 -9.23 1.08
CA GLY A 133 16.51 -9.78 1.72
C GLY A 133 17.71 -9.59 0.80
N LYS A 134 18.80 -9.12 1.35
CA LYS A 134 20.06 -8.95 0.62
C LYS A 134 21.26 -9.32 1.46
N LEU A 135 22.33 -9.72 0.78
CA LEU A 135 23.64 -9.90 1.40
C LEU A 135 24.46 -8.65 1.19
N ASP A 136 24.74 -7.94 2.28
CA ASP A 136 25.61 -6.78 2.30
C ASP A 136 27.05 -7.21 2.63
N THR A 137 28.03 -6.66 1.93
CA THR A 137 29.44 -7.03 2.10
C THR A 137 30.03 -6.60 3.45
N GLU A 138 29.49 -5.55 4.05
CA GLU A 138 29.96 -4.98 5.32
C GLU A 138 29.07 -5.42 6.51
N ARG A 139 27.76 -5.50 6.29
CA ARG A 139 26.76 -5.76 7.33
C ARG A 139 26.30 -7.22 7.38
N GLY A 140 26.63 -8.01 6.37
CA GLY A 140 26.18 -9.40 6.23
C GLY A 140 24.76 -9.50 5.70
N SER A 141 24.00 -10.49 6.15
CA SER A 141 22.60 -10.66 5.74
C SER A 141 21.72 -9.58 6.35
N THR A 142 21.06 -8.82 5.52
CA THR A 142 20.08 -7.79 5.90
C THR A 142 18.72 -8.12 5.32
N ALA A 143 17.66 -7.76 6.04
CA ALA A 143 16.28 -7.95 5.58
C ALA A 143 15.42 -6.75 5.95
N THR A 144 14.53 -6.37 5.04
CA THR A 144 13.45 -5.42 5.30
C THR A 144 12.23 -6.20 5.74
N LEU A 145 11.77 -5.92 6.95
CA LEU A 145 10.65 -6.61 7.58
C LEU A 145 9.46 -5.67 7.68
N MET A 146 8.29 -6.16 7.31
CA MET A 146 7.01 -5.54 7.61
C MET A 146 6.38 -6.27 8.78
N ILE A 147 6.35 -5.62 9.93
CA ILE A 147 5.69 -6.16 11.13
C ILE A 147 4.19 -5.94 10.99
N LYS A 148 3.41 -7.01 11.14
CA LYS A 148 1.95 -6.99 11.05
C LYS A 148 1.31 -7.03 12.43
N ASP A 149 1.94 -7.71 13.37
CA ASP A 149 1.46 -7.82 14.74
C ASP A 149 2.64 -8.05 15.69
N GLY A 150 2.47 -7.66 16.95
CA GLY A 150 3.48 -7.83 17.97
C GLY A 150 4.62 -6.82 17.90
N THR A 151 5.64 -7.07 18.70
CA THR A 151 6.84 -6.21 18.80
C THR A 151 8.10 -7.03 18.54
N LEU A 152 8.97 -6.54 17.64
CA LEU A 152 10.28 -7.09 17.40
C LEU A 152 11.31 -6.37 18.28
N GLU A 153 12.05 -7.14 19.06
CA GLU A 153 13.07 -6.61 19.96
C GLU A 153 14.47 -6.97 19.48
N SER A 154 15.44 -6.09 19.77
CA SER A 154 16.86 -6.37 19.55
C SER A 154 17.30 -7.59 20.37
N GLY A 155 18.07 -8.49 19.75
CA GLY A 155 18.50 -9.74 20.38
C GLY A 155 17.55 -10.92 20.22
N SER A 156 16.32 -10.69 19.70
CA SER A 156 15.42 -11.79 19.33
C SER A 156 15.87 -12.52 18.06
N PHE A 157 15.18 -13.60 17.73
CA PHE A 157 15.42 -14.34 16.50
C PHE A 157 14.27 -14.13 15.50
N VAL A 158 14.62 -13.83 14.26
CA VAL A 158 13.66 -13.89 13.14
C VAL A 158 13.73 -15.28 12.53
N VAL A 159 12.56 -15.90 12.37
CA VAL A 159 12.40 -17.22 11.75
C VAL A 159 11.59 -17.06 10.48
N SER A 160 12.09 -17.57 9.36
CA SER A 160 11.38 -17.56 8.08
C SER A 160 11.53 -18.92 7.39
N GLY A 161 10.45 -19.68 7.32
CA GLY A 161 10.47 -21.04 6.80
C GLY A 161 11.42 -21.94 7.59
N LYS A 162 12.49 -22.39 6.94
CA LYS A 162 13.54 -23.24 7.56
C LYS A 162 14.77 -22.46 8.02
N SER A 163 14.79 -21.14 7.82
CA SER A 163 15.92 -20.27 8.16
C SER A 163 15.62 -19.45 9.41
N TYR A 164 16.65 -19.19 10.19
CA TYR A 164 16.58 -18.30 11.33
C TYR A 164 17.86 -17.48 11.47
N ALA A 165 17.73 -16.29 12.00
CA ALA A 165 18.87 -15.41 12.27
C ALA A 165 18.61 -14.52 13.50
N PRO A 166 19.64 -14.21 14.32
CA PRO A 166 19.50 -13.25 15.40
C PRO A 166 19.39 -11.83 14.85
N VAL A 167 18.52 -11.02 15.47
CA VAL A 167 18.41 -9.58 15.22
C VAL A 167 19.53 -8.87 15.97
N ARG A 168 20.54 -8.38 15.27
CA ARG A 168 21.68 -7.69 15.86
C ARG A 168 21.49 -6.18 15.88
N ILE A 169 21.02 -5.63 14.77
CA ILE A 169 20.80 -4.20 14.57
C ILE A 169 19.43 -4.05 13.89
N MET A 170 18.64 -3.13 14.40
CA MET A 170 17.40 -2.70 13.75
C MET A 170 17.54 -1.23 13.36
N GLU A 171 17.07 -0.91 12.19
CA GLU A 171 17.06 0.44 11.65
C GLU A 171 15.63 0.77 11.16
N ASP A 172 15.23 2.01 11.32
CA ASP A 172 13.98 2.51 10.71
C ASP A 172 14.17 2.75 9.20
N TRP A 173 13.11 3.18 8.54
CA TRP A 173 13.10 3.50 7.12
C TRP A 173 14.12 4.59 6.72
N SER A 174 14.58 5.43 7.66
CA SER A 174 15.59 6.46 7.43
C SER A 174 17.03 5.97 7.65
N GLY A 175 17.22 4.70 8.06
CA GLY A 175 18.52 4.12 8.40
C GLY A 175 19.00 4.46 9.81
N LYS A 176 18.13 5.01 10.66
CA LYS A 176 18.45 5.31 12.04
C LYS A 176 18.25 4.06 12.90
N ALA A 177 19.28 3.72 13.71
CA ALA A 177 19.18 2.60 14.62
C ALA A 177 18.06 2.80 15.67
N ILE A 178 17.26 1.75 15.84
CA ILE A 178 16.20 1.65 16.84
C ILE A 178 16.51 0.49 17.79
N LYS A 179 15.94 0.56 19.01
CA LYS A 179 16.14 -0.44 20.07
C LYS A 179 14.93 -1.33 20.20
#